data_9b49b845c670e173a70b062f9dc03d9f
#
_entry.id   9b49b845c670e173a70b062f9dc03d9f
#
_cell.length_a   1.000
_cell.length_b   1.000
_cell.length_c   1.000
_cell.angle_alpha   90.00
_cell.angle_beta   90.00
_cell.angle_gamma   90.00
#
_symmetry.space_group_name_H-M   'P 1'
#
loop_
_entity.id
_entity.type
_entity.pdbx_description
1 polymer ?
#
loop_
_entity_poly.entity_id
_entity_poly.type
_entity_poly.pdbx_seq_one_letter_code
_entity_poly.pdbx_strand_id
1 'polypeptide(L)'
;MKIWQHILTKLQDNQTVYLITVIENSGSSPGRKGFKMMVAKDGFIFGSIGGGIMEFTLVEECLQLLKVEKKPIFIKKQIHKGKIKDGSGMICSGKQTVVFHPLNKNNFADIKSIVTALKNNTQGILHLSPTSFTFIDKAADCRFKYEINSLENWFFEEQISYKETLYIVGAGHVSLAVTETFVKLGFHVIVLDNRPNLNTFVNNSLANEKRIIDYEFIN
;
A
#
# COMPACT_ATOMS: atom_id res chain seq x y z
N MET A 1 -0.22 -1.42 -8.00
CA MET A 1 -1.04 -1.86 -9.14
C MET A 1 -0.95 -3.37 -9.39
N LYS A 2 0.23 -3.98 -9.55
CA LYS A 2 0.39 -5.40 -9.93
C LYS A 2 -0.34 -6.39 -9.00
N ILE A 3 -0.29 -6.22 -7.67
CA ILE A 3 -0.96 -7.15 -6.74
C ILE A 3 -2.47 -7.24 -6.99
N TRP A 4 -3.13 -6.10 -7.22
CA TRP A 4 -4.57 -6.05 -7.49
C TRP A 4 -4.93 -6.71 -8.82
N GLN A 5 -4.07 -6.61 -9.82
CA GLN A 5 -4.24 -7.29 -11.10
C GLN A 5 -4.14 -8.82 -10.95
N HIS A 6 -3.14 -9.31 -10.18
CA HIS A 6 -3.03 -10.74 -9.89
C HIS A 6 -4.23 -11.26 -9.11
N ILE A 7 -4.70 -10.52 -8.09
CA ILE A 7 -5.93 -10.88 -7.36
C ILE A 7 -7.11 -10.95 -8.33
N LEU A 8 -7.31 -9.91 -9.16
CA LEU A 8 -8.42 -9.87 -10.12
C LEU A 8 -8.41 -11.10 -11.05
N THR A 9 -7.26 -11.46 -11.60
CA THR A 9 -7.10 -12.66 -12.45
C THR A 9 -7.49 -13.93 -11.68
N LYS A 10 -7.00 -14.13 -10.45
CA LYS A 10 -7.35 -15.29 -9.64
C LYS A 10 -8.85 -15.38 -9.34
N LEU A 11 -9.50 -14.23 -9.06
CA LEU A 11 -10.94 -14.19 -8.83
C LEU A 11 -11.75 -14.47 -10.11
N GLN A 12 -11.26 -14.06 -11.29
CA GLN A 12 -11.86 -14.43 -12.60
C GLN A 12 -11.85 -15.94 -12.81
N ASP A 13 -10.79 -16.62 -12.38
CA ASP A 13 -10.64 -18.08 -12.44
C ASP A 13 -11.38 -18.79 -11.29
N ASN A 14 -12.29 -18.11 -10.57
CA ASN A 14 -13.01 -18.61 -9.40
C ASN A 14 -12.11 -19.12 -8.27
N GLN A 15 -10.87 -18.66 -8.20
CA GLN A 15 -9.93 -19.00 -7.13
C GLN A 15 -10.08 -18.03 -5.95
N THR A 16 -10.06 -18.56 -4.74
CA THR A 16 -9.94 -17.77 -3.53
C THR A 16 -8.46 -17.51 -3.23
N VAL A 17 -8.13 -16.30 -2.82
CA VAL A 17 -6.79 -15.91 -2.36
C VAL A 17 -6.88 -15.30 -0.96
N TYR A 18 -5.82 -15.39 -0.16
CA TYR A 18 -5.65 -14.51 1.00
C TYR A 18 -4.89 -13.26 0.61
N LEU A 19 -5.42 -12.10 0.98
CA LEU A 19 -4.69 -10.84 1.03
C LEU A 19 -4.24 -10.62 2.48
N ILE A 20 -2.93 -10.55 2.69
CA ILE A 20 -2.33 -10.16 3.96
C ILE A 20 -1.94 -8.69 3.84
N THR A 21 -2.39 -7.86 4.78
CA THR A 21 -2.10 -6.42 4.81
C THR A 21 -1.52 -6.04 6.16
N VAL A 22 -0.42 -5.30 6.17
CA VAL A 22 0.10 -4.65 7.40
C VAL A 22 -0.77 -3.44 7.70
N ILE A 23 -1.52 -3.48 8.80
CA ILE A 23 -2.45 -2.42 9.21
C ILE A 23 -1.87 -1.50 10.27
N GLU A 24 -0.86 -1.97 11.01
CA GLU A 24 -0.13 -1.21 12.02
C GLU A 24 1.32 -1.67 12.06
N ASN A 25 2.23 -0.74 12.30
CA ASN A 25 3.63 -1.05 12.59
C ASN A 25 4.25 -0.05 13.55
N SER A 26 5.22 -0.51 14.34
CA SER A 26 5.99 0.34 15.25
C SER A 26 7.44 -0.13 15.37
N GLY A 27 8.32 0.80 15.73
CA GLY A 27 9.76 0.55 15.84
C GLY A 27 10.39 0.14 14.50
N SER A 28 11.42 -0.69 14.56
CA SER A 28 12.15 -1.19 13.39
C SER A 28 11.46 -2.40 12.74
N SER A 29 10.12 -2.37 12.61
CA SER A 29 9.41 -3.43 11.91
C SER A 29 9.80 -3.46 10.42
N PRO A 30 10.07 -4.61 9.81
CA PRO A 30 10.39 -4.72 8.39
C PRO A 30 9.17 -4.41 7.51
N GLY A 31 7.96 -4.77 7.94
CA GLY A 31 6.72 -4.41 7.27
C GLY A 31 6.28 -3.00 7.65
N ARG A 32 5.79 -2.26 6.67
CA ARG A 32 5.21 -0.92 6.86
C ARG A 32 3.72 -0.95 6.59
N LYS A 33 2.99 -0.10 7.28
CA LYS A 33 1.55 0.09 7.09
C LYS A 33 1.21 0.24 5.61
N GLY A 34 0.24 -0.53 5.14
CA GLY A 34 -0.13 -0.61 3.74
C GLY A 34 0.65 -1.64 2.91
N PHE A 35 1.71 -2.27 3.44
CA PHE A 35 2.35 -3.39 2.74
C PHE A 35 1.38 -4.55 2.60
N LYS A 36 1.40 -5.18 1.43
CA LYS A 36 0.48 -6.23 1.07
C LYS A 36 1.17 -7.42 0.44
N MET A 37 0.66 -8.59 0.74
CA MET A 37 1.03 -9.85 0.10
C MET A 37 -0.23 -10.65 -0.20
N MET A 38 -0.30 -11.24 -1.38
CA MET A 38 -1.34 -12.22 -1.71
C MET A 38 -0.77 -13.63 -1.73
N VAL A 39 -1.57 -14.58 -1.28
CA VAL A 39 -1.27 -16.02 -1.34
C VAL A 39 -2.46 -16.72 -1.99
N ALA A 40 -2.21 -17.46 -3.07
CA ALA A 40 -3.23 -18.23 -3.78
C ALA A 40 -3.11 -19.73 -3.48
N LYS A 41 -4.21 -20.48 -3.70
CA LYS A 41 -4.28 -21.92 -3.40
C LYS A 41 -3.27 -22.77 -4.18
N ASP A 42 -2.87 -22.34 -5.37
CA ASP A 42 -1.86 -23.00 -6.19
C ASP A 42 -0.40 -22.69 -5.77
N GLY A 43 -0.22 -22.01 -4.64
CA GLY A 43 1.09 -21.61 -4.14
C GLY A 43 1.64 -20.32 -4.75
N PHE A 44 0.90 -19.66 -5.65
CA PHE A 44 1.34 -18.36 -6.18
C PHE A 44 1.30 -17.30 -5.10
N ILE A 45 2.42 -16.58 -4.95
CA ILE A 45 2.61 -15.50 -3.97
C ILE A 45 3.05 -14.26 -4.72
N PHE A 46 2.50 -13.10 -4.32
CA PHE A 46 2.92 -11.81 -4.84
C PHE A 46 2.88 -10.72 -3.77
N GLY A 47 3.91 -9.87 -3.75
CA GLY A 47 4.07 -8.82 -2.72
C GLY A 47 4.89 -9.28 -1.52
N SER A 48 4.98 -8.45 -0.50
CA SER A 48 5.69 -8.75 0.74
C SER A 48 5.13 -7.91 1.88
N ILE A 49 5.23 -8.42 3.08
CA ILE A 49 4.85 -7.77 4.35
C ILE A 49 6.04 -7.59 5.29
N GLY A 50 7.27 -7.70 4.74
CA GLY A 50 8.51 -7.49 5.47
C GLY A 50 9.56 -8.58 5.30
N GLY A 51 9.21 -9.71 4.70
CA GLY A 51 10.13 -10.82 4.42
C GLY A 51 10.51 -11.66 5.66
N GLY A 52 11.46 -12.55 5.45
CA GLY A 52 12.03 -13.40 6.48
C GLY A 52 11.12 -14.54 6.97
N ILE A 53 11.54 -15.19 8.05
CA ILE A 53 10.88 -16.38 8.60
C ILE A 53 9.42 -16.11 8.97
N MET A 54 9.11 -14.90 9.45
CA MET A 54 7.73 -14.56 9.84
C MET A 54 6.79 -14.51 8.64
N GLU A 55 7.24 -13.96 7.52
CA GLU A 55 6.45 -13.97 6.28
C GLU A 55 6.24 -15.40 5.79
N PHE A 56 7.28 -16.22 5.79
CA PHE A 56 7.18 -17.63 5.44
C PHE A 56 6.13 -18.37 6.28
N THR A 57 6.16 -18.19 7.61
CA THR A 57 5.17 -18.81 8.51
C THR A 57 3.73 -18.38 8.18
N LEU A 58 3.52 -17.10 7.84
CA LEU A 58 2.19 -16.61 7.47
C LEU A 58 1.72 -17.15 6.11
N VAL A 59 2.65 -17.37 5.17
CA VAL A 59 2.35 -18.02 3.88
C VAL A 59 1.88 -19.45 4.12
N GLU A 60 2.59 -20.24 4.91
CA GLU A 60 2.21 -21.61 5.26
C GLU A 60 0.82 -21.66 5.92
N GLU A 61 0.55 -20.74 6.85
CA GLU A 61 -0.76 -20.58 7.48
C GLU A 61 -1.87 -20.30 6.46
N CYS A 62 -1.64 -19.36 5.52
CA CYS A 62 -2.57 -19.09 4.43
C CYS A 62 -2.86 -20.31 3.55
N LEU A 63 -1.82 -21.06 3.20
CA LEU A 63 -1.97 -22.25 2.38
C LEU A 63 -2.81 -23.32 3.08
N GLN A 64 -2.70 -23.48 4.40
CA GLN A 64 -3.57 -24.36 5.16
C GLN A 64 -5.02 -23.84 5.23
N LEU A 65 -5.20 -22.55 5.49
CA LEU A 65 -6.51 -21.90 5.52
C LEU A 65 -7.23 -21.94 4.17
N LEU A 66 -6.50 -21.94 3.06
CA LEU A 66 -7.08 -22.08 1.71
C LEU A 66 -7.63 -23.46 1.41
N LYS A 67 -7.25 -24.49 2.19
CA LYS A 67 -7.75 -25.85 2.06
C LYS A 67 -9.09 -26.06 2.77
N VAL A 68 -9.39 -25.27 3.82
CA VAL A 68 -10.64 -25.43 4.58
C VAL A 68 -11.79 -24.68 3.91
N GLU A 69 -13.03 -25.13 4.19
CA GLU A 69 -14.23 -24.53 3.60
C GLU A 69 -14.46 -23.10 4.08
N LYS A 70 -14.53 -22.91 5.40
CA LYS A 70 -14.72 -21.60 6.03
C LYS A 70 -13.37 -20.89 6.21
N LYS A 71 -13.19 -19.79 5.50
CA LYS A 71 -11.96 -19.00 5.53
C LYS A 71 -12.16 -17.77 6.41
N PRO A 72 -11.52 -17.71 7.60
CA PRO A 72 -11.72 -16.60 8.53
C PRO A 72 -11.04 -15.32 8.06
N ILE A 73 -11.63 -14.17 8.46
CA ILE A 73 -10.95 -12.89 8.53
C ILE A 73 -10.42 -12.75 9.95
N PHE A 74 -9.14 -12.43 10.11
CA PHE A 74 -8.56 -12.23 11.43
C PHE A 74 -7.32 -11.34 11.38
N ILE A 75 -6.94 -10.79 12.52
CA ILE A 75 -5.69 -10.05 12.69
C ILE A 75 -4.70 -10.84 13.50
N LYS A 76 -3.41 -10.65 13.22
CA LYS A 76 -2.31 -11.28 13.94
C LYS A 76 -1.25 -10.25 14.30
N LYS A 77 -0.88 -10.17 15.57
CA LYS A 77 0.22 -9.33 16.05
C LYS A 77 1.53 -10.12 15.94
N GLN A 78 2.52 -9.51 15.34
CA GLN A 78 3.87 -10.05 15.22
C GLN A 78 4.84 -9.15 15.99
N ILE A 79 5.62 -9.75 16.87
CA ILE A 79 6.62 -9.05 17.67
C ILE A 79 8.00 -9.52 17.21
N HIS A 80 8.77 -8.60 16.66
CA HIS A 80 10.15 -8.83 16.26
C HIS A 80 11.06 -8.59 17.47
N LYS A 81 11.34 -9.64 18.24
CA LYS A 81 12.36 -9.61 19.31
C LYS A 81 13.39 -10.69 19.01
N GLY A 82 14.69 -10.33 19.09
CA GLY A 82 15.78 -11.31 19.00
C GLY A 82 15.66 -12.36 20.11
N LYS A 83 16.20 -13.54 19.87
CA LYS A 83 16.44 -14.72 20.77
C LYS A 83 15.56 -14.93 22.03
N ILE A 84 14.28 -14.60 22.01
CA ILE A 84 13.31 -15.01 23.05
C ILE A 84 12.52 -16.19 22.48
N LYS A 85 12.15 -17.15 23.34
CA LYS A 85 11.48 -18.43 22.99
C LYS A 85 10.31 -18.33 22.00
N ASP A 86 9.69 -17.12 21.88
CA ASP A 86 8.58 -16.80 20.98
C ASP A 86 8.92 -15.68 19.98
N GLY A 87 10.19 -15.35 19.81
CA GLY A 87 10.66 -14.31 18.88
C GLY A 87 10.91 -14.86 17.47
N SER A 88 10.78 -13.99 16.48
CA SER A 88 10.98 -14.32 15.07
C SER A 88 12.42 -14.69 14.67
N GLY A 89 13.37 -14.66 15.61
CA GLY A 89 14.79 -14.84 15.33
C GLY A 89 15.44 -13.69 14.52
N MET A 90 14.70 -12.62 14.25
CA MET A 90 15.18 -11.47 13.49
C MET A 90 15.82 -10.42 14.40
N ILE A 91 16.88 -9.77 13.89
CA ILE A 91 17.66 -8.76 14.61
C ILE A 91 16.85 -7.46 14.83
N CYS A 92 15.83 -7.24 14.03
CA CYS A 92 14.97 -6.06 14.11
C CYS A 92 14.07 -6.10 15.35
N SER A 93 14.03 -5.01 16.11
CA SER A 93 13.12 -4.86 17.26
C SER A 93 11.94 -3.97 16.86
N GLY A 94 10.83 -4.56 16.47
CA GLY A 94 9.62 -3.84 16.10
C GLY A 94 8.38 -4.71 16.27
N LYS A 95 7.23 -4.12 16.01
CA LYS A 95 5.94 -4.81 16.04
C LYS A 95 5.19 -4.49 14.77
N GLN A 96 4.43 -5.46 14.28
CA GLN A 96 3.43 -5.20 13.22
C GLN A 96 2.16 -6.00 13.50
N THR A 97 1.05 -5.44 13.06
CA THR A 97 -0.25 -6.12 13.04
C THR A 97 -0.63 -6.33 11.59
N VAL A 98 -0.92 -7.56 11.25
CA VAL A 98 -1.36 -7.94 9.90
C VAL A 98 -2.79 -8.44 9.93
N VAL A 99 -3.56 -8.15 8.90
CA VAL A 99 -4.87 -8.71 8.66
C VAL A 99 -4.81 -9.76 7.56
N PHE A 100 -5.50 -10.87 7.77
CA PHE A 100 -5.74 -11.93 6.79
C PHE A 100 -7.15 -11.78 6.25
N HIS A 101 -7.27 -11.48 4.97
CA HIS A 101 -8.56 -11.28 4.34
C HIS A 101 -8.73 -12.25 3.17
N PRO A 102 -9.64 -13.25 3.26
CA PRO A 102 -9.92 -14.13 2.14
C PRO A 102 -10.76 -13.38 1.10
N LEU A 103 -10.26 -13.32 -0.12
CA LEU A 103 -10.93 -12.70 -1.25
C LEU A 103 -11.42 -13.78 -2.21
N ASN A 104 -12.66 -13.68 -2.61
CA ASN A 104 -13.33 -14.59 -3.52
C ASN A 104 -14.19 -13.82 -4.54
N LYS A 105 -15.00 -14.53 -5.33
CA LYS A 105 -15.86 -13.90 -6.35
C LYS A 105 -16.76 -12.77 -5.85
N ASN A 106 -17.14 -12.77 -4.57
CA ASN A 106 -17.98 -11.71 -4.01
C ASN A 106 -17.22 -10.37 -3.93
N ASN A 107 -15.89 -10.40 -3.84
CA ASN A 107 -15.04 -9.21 -3.82
C ASN A 107 -14.61 -8.74 -5.22
N PHE A 108 -15.08 -9.43 -6.28
CA PHE A 108 -14.66 -9.15 -7.65
C PHE A 108 -14.93 -7.70 -8.07
N ALA A 109 -16.10 -7.17 -7.73
CA ALA A 109 -16.49 -5.80 -8.09
C ALA A 109 -15.56 -4.77 -7.45
N ASP A 110 -15.28 -4.91 -6.14
CA ASP A 110 -14.38 -4.01 -5.41
C ASP A 110 -12.95 -4.07 -5.96
N ILE A 111 -12.43 -5.28 -6.22
CA ILE A 111 -11.09 -5.46 -6.79
C ILE A 111 -11.00 -4.85 -8.20
N LYS A 112 -12.03 -5.01 -9.03
CA LYS A 112 -12.10 -4.39 -10.36
C LYS A 112 -12.10 -2.86 -10.24
N SER A 113 -12.85 -2.30 -9.30
CA SER A 113 -12.90 -0.86 -9.04
C SER A 113 -11.54 -0.33 -8.57
N ILE A 114 -10.84 -1.04 -7.68
CA ILE A 114 -9.46 -0.70 -7.29
C ILE A 114 -8.52 -0.67 -8.50
N VAL A 115 -8.57 -1.71 -9.34
CA VAL A 115 -7.72 -1.77 -10.55
C VAL A 115 -8.03 -0.61 -11.49
N THR A 116 -9.31 -0.26 -11.66
CA THR A 116 -9.75 0.85 -12.50
C THR A 116 -9.28 2.19 -11.94
N ALA A 117 -9.46 2.42 -10.64
CA ALA A 117 -8.99 3.64 -9.96
C ALA A 117 -7.48 3.83 -10.11
N LEU A 118 -6.71 2.74 -9.93
CA LEU A 118 -5.25 2.76 -10.12
C LEU A 118 -4.81 3.03 -11.56
N LYS A 119 -5.55 2.51 -12.56
CA LYS A 119 -5.28 2.78 -13.98
C LYS A 119 -5.56 4.24 -14.36
N ASN A 120 -6.69 4.75 -13.87
CA ASN A 120 -7.15 6.10 -14.16
C ASN A 120 -6.51 7.16 -13.26
N ASN A 121 -5.69 6.73 -12.28
CA ASN A 121 -5.11 7.60 -11.24
C ASN A 121 -6.19 8.37 -10.44
N THR A 122 -7.36 7.76 -10.27
CA THR A 122 -8.43 8.28 -9.42
C THR A 122 -8.28 7.76 -8.00
N GLN A 123 -8.73 8.55 -7.04
CA GLN A 123 -8.64 8.20 -5.62
C GLN A 123 -9.83 7.36 -5.17
N GLY A 124 -9.62 6.54 -4.16
CA GLY A 124 -10.67 5.79 -3.51
C GLY A 124 -10.18 5.24 -2.19
N ILE A 125 -11.08 4.82 -1.32
CA ILE A 125 -10.77 4.27 0.00
C ILE A 125 -10.99 2.76 -0.02
N LEU A 126 -9.92 2.00 0.26
CA LEU A 126 -10.03 0.59 0.63
C LEU A 126 -10.36 0.52 2.12
N HIS A 127 -11.51 -0.03 2.45
CA HIS A 127 -11.93 -0.28 3.83
C HIS A 127 -11.88 -1.77 4.15
N LEU A 128 -11.18 -2.12 5.23
CA LEU A 128 -11.06 -3.48 5.78
C LEU A 128 -11.61 -3.50 7.20
N SER A 129 -12.41 -4.52 7.52
CA SER A 129 -12.91 -4.78 8.88
C SER A 129 -13.07 -6.28 9.11
N PRO A 130 -13.44 -6.77 10.31
CA PRO A 130 -13.69 -8.19 10.55
C PRO A 130 -14.78 -8.81 9.67
N THR A 131 -15.64 -7.99 9.08
CA THR A 131 -16.81 -8.43 8.32
C THR A 131 -16.83 -7.94 6.89
N SER A 132 -15.96 -7.00 6.51
CA SER A 132 -16.04 -6.36 5.19
C SER A 132 -14.68 -6.10 4.55
N PHE A 133 -14.69 -6.22 3.24
CA PHE A 133 -13.70 -5.71 2.31
C PHE A 133 -14.46 -4.89 1.28
N THR A 134 -14.30 -3.58 1.26
CA THR A 134 -15.02 -2.71 0.35
C THR A 134 -14.11 -1.64 -0.23
N PHE A 135 -14.42 -1.22 -1.46
CA PHE A 135 -13.80 -0.07 -2.10
C PHE A 135 -14.83 1.03 -2.28
N ILE A 136 -14.52 2.23 -1.78
CA ILE A 136 -15.38 3.41 -1.83
C ILE A 136 -14.73 4.43 -2.75
N ASP A 137 -15.41 4.82 -3.81
CA ASP A 137 -14.96 5.84 -4.76
C ASP A 137 -15.13 7.23 -4.14
N LYS A 138 -14.19 7.57 -3.26
CA LYS A 138 -14.16 8.84 -2.53
C LYS A 138 -12.73 9.18 -2.14
N ALA A 139 -12.35 10.45 -2.23
CA ALA A 139 -11.09 10.93 -1.67
C ALA A 139 -11.11 10.85 -0.13
N ALA A 140 -9.95 10.57 0.46
CA ALA A 140 -9.74 10.59 1.90
C ALA A 140 -8.85 11.78 2.29
N ASP A 141 -9.00 12.26 3.51
CA ASP A 141 -8.21 13.36 4.05
C ASP A 141 -6.79 12.93 4.45
N CYS A 142 -6.57 11.62 4.57
CA CYS A 142 -5.27 11.05 4.94
C CYS A 142 -5.03 9.70 4.25
N ARG A 143 -3.76 9.33 4.12
CA ARG A 143 -3.36 8.07 3.48
C ARG A 143 -3.88 6.83 4.20
N PHE A 144 -3.84 6.84 5.54
CA PHE A 144 -4.27 5.71 6.38
C PHE A 144 -5.09 6.21 7.56
N LYS A 145 -6.21 5.51 7.82
CA LYS A 145 -6.99 5.65 9.04
C LYS A 145 -7.28 4.27 9.59
N TYR A 146 -7.10 4.05 10.89
CA TYR A 146 -7.33 2.74 11.48
C TYR A 146 -7.56 2.84 12.97
N GLU A 147 -8.24 1.83 13.51
CA GLU A 147 -8.47 1.63 14.93
C GLU A 147 -8.44 0.13 15.23
N ILE A 148 -7.81 -0.27 16.32
CA ILE A 148 -7.70 -1.67 16.74
C ILE A 148 -8.02 -1.75 18.22
N ASN A 149 -9.28 -2.02 18.54
CA ASN A 149 -9.76 -2.14 19.92
C ASN A 149 -9.63 -3.58 20.44
N SER A 150 -9.92 -4.56 19.57
CA SER A 150 -9.79 -5.99 19.86
C SER A 150 -9.54 -6.77 18.55
N LEU A 151 -9.43 -8.11 18.66
CA LEU A 151 -9.32 -9.00 17.50
C LEU A 151 -10.59 -9.02 16.63
N GLU A 152 -11.73 -8.65 17.23
CA GLU A 152 -13.05 -8.67 16.59
C GLU A 152 -13.61 -7.26 16.33
N ASN A 153 -12.94 -6.22 16.85
CA ASN A 153 -13.34 -4.82 16.70
C ASN A 153 -12.16 -3.99 16.24
N TRP A 154 -12.03 -3.86 14.93
CA TRP A 154 -11.00 -3.07 14.26
C TRP A 154 -11.49 -2.61 12.88
N PHE A 155 -10.92 -1.55 12.38
CA PHE A 155 -10.98 -1.19 10.96
C PHE A 155 -9.63 -0.64 10.49
N PHE A 156 -9.44 -0.71 9.18
CA PHE A 156 -8.30 -0.12 8.49
C PHE A 156 -8.77 0.46 7.16
N GLU A 157 -8.46 1.71 6.93
CA GLU A 157 -8.72 2.41 5.68
C GLU A 157 -7.42 2.86 5.05
N GLU A 158 -7.32 2.68 3.75
CA GLU A 158 -6.19 3.11 2.93
C GLU A 158 -6.69 3.85 1.71
N GLN A 159 -6.17 5.03 1.48
CA GLN A 159 -6.43 5.74 0.24
C GLN A 159 -5.65 5.09 -0.91
N ILE A 160 -6.38 4.51 -1.86
CA ILE A 160 -5.86 3.97 -3.11
C ILE A 160 -5.50 5.14 -4.04
N SER A 161 -4.44 4.98 -4.83
CA SER A 161 -3.86 6.03 -5.68
C SER A 161 -3.35 7.26 -4.91
N TYR A 162 -3.12 7.12 -3.61
CA TYR A 162 -2.43 8.17 -2.85
C TYR A 162 -1.02 8.38 -3.41
N LYS A 163 -0.71 9.63 -3.71
CA LYS A 163 0.64 10.06 -4.08
C LYS A 163 1.09 11.14 -3.12
N GLU A 164 2.23 10.95 -2.52
CA GLU A 164 2.90 12.01 -1.78
C GLU A 164 3.33 13.10 -2.75
N THR A 165 3.12 14.37 -2.37
CA THR A 165 3.50 15.51 -3.20
C THR A 165 4.87 16.00 -2.80
N LEU A 166 5.76 16.14 -3.78
CA LEU A 166 7.06 16.80 -3.63
C LEU A 166 7.00 18.18 -4.30
N TYR A 167 7.27 19.21 -3.53
CA TYR A 167 7.46 20.56 -4.05
C TYR A 167 8.96 20.81 -4.23
N ILE A 168 9.36 21.15 -5.46
CA ILE A 168 10.72 21.55 -5.80
C ILE A 168 10.72 23.05 -6.01
N VAL A 169 11.36 23.78 -5.12
CA VAL A 169 11.51 25.24 -5.21
C VAL A 169 12.80 25.56 -5.94
N GLY A 170 12.67 26.16 -7.12
CA GLY A 170 13.76 26.42 -8.05
C GLY A 170 13.88 25.39 -9.17
N ALA A 171 13.74 25.83 -10.41
CA ALA A 171 13.71 24.97 -11.60
C ALA A 171 15.06 24.89 -12.35
N GLY A 172 16.19 25.00 -11.65
CA GLY A 172 17.53 24.83 -12.23
C GLY A 172 17.83 23.40 -12.68
N HIS A 173 19.05 23.12 -13.12
CA HIS A 173 19.46 21.81 -13.64
C HIS A 173 19.23 20.66 -12.63
N VAL A 174 19.47 20.91 -11.33
CA VAL A 174 19.25 19.92 -10.28
C VAL A 174 17.77 19.48 -10.20
N SER A 175 16.84 20.40 -10.46
CA SER A 175 15.42 20.09 -10.42
C SER A 175 15.00 19.01 -11.44
N LEU A 176 15.67 18.93 -12.59
CA LEU A 176 15.41 17.91 -13.61
C LEU A 176 15.70 16.51 -13.07
N ALA A 177 16.88 16.31 -12.49
CA ALA A 177 17.29 15.03 -11.92
C ALA A 177 16.42 14.63 -10.72
N VAL A 178 16.09 15.59 -9.85
CA VAL A 178 15.21 15.38 -8.70
C VAL A 178 13.80 14.99 -9.19
N THR A 179 13.26 15.74 -10.17
CA THR A 179 11.94 15.42 -10.76
C THR A 179 11.92 14.00 -11.30
N GLU A 180 12.90 13.64 -12.14
CA GLU A 180 12.98 12.29 -12.72
C GLU A 180 13.01 11.20 -11.66
N THR A 181 13.82 11.38 -10.63
CA THR A 181 13.97 10.41 -9.53
C THR A 181 12.67 10.23 -8.76
N PHE A 182 12.05 11.33 -8.33
CA PHE A 182 10.85 11.24 -7.49
C PHE A 182 9.59 10.83 -8.24
N VAL A 183 9.47 11.18 -9.52
CA VAL A 183 8.40 10.64 -10.37
C VAL A 183 8.52 9.12 -10.51
N LYS A 184 9.74 8.58 -10.69
CA LYS A 184 9.99 7.12 -10.71
C LYS A 184 9.67 6.45 -9.36
N LEU A 185 9.86 7.17 -8.25
CA LEU A 185 9.46 6.71 -6.91
C LEU A 185 7.95 6.82 -6.65
N GLY A 186 7.19 7.39 -7.58
CA GLY A 186 5.72 7.47 -7.50
C GLY A 186 5.17 8.74 -6.85
N PHE A 187 6.00 9.76 -6.61
CA PHE A 187 5.56 11.05 -6.10
C PHE A 187 4.81 11.85 -7.16
N HIS A 188 3.88 12.69 -6.72
CA HIS A 188 3.36 13.80 -7.50
C HIS A 188 4.31 14.98 -7.36
N VAL A 189 5.01 15.35 -8.43
CA VAL A 189 6.07 16.37 -8.38
C VAL A 189 5.58 17.70 -8.94
N ILE A 190 5.65 18.75 -8.13
CA ILE A 190 5.31 20.11 -8.49
C ILE A 190 6.59 20.96 -8.46
N VAL A 191 6.94 21.59 -9.59
CA VAL A 191 8.11 22.46 -9.70
C VAL A 191 7.66 23.91 -9.66
N LEU A 192 8.28 24.68 -8.77
CA LEU A 192 7.99 26.09 -8.51
C LEU A 192 9.19 26.94 -8.91
N ASP A 193 8.98 28.00 -9.71
CA ASP A 193 10.02 28.98 -10.05
C ASP A 193 9.39 30.35 -10.33
N ASN A 194 10.15 31.43 -10.18
CA ASN A 194 9.70 32.77 -10.53
C ASN A 194 10.05 33.16 -11.98
N ARG A 195 10.78 32.33 -12.72
CA ARG A 195 11.27 32.59 -14.07
C ARG A 195 10.51 31.76 -15.11
N PRO A 196 9.47 32.28 -15.76
CA PRO A 196 8.61 31.51 -16.65
C PRO A 196 9.35 30.98 -17.88
N ASN A 197 10.38 31.65 -18.35
CA ASN A 197 11.12 31.31 -19.56
C ASN A 197 12.44 30.55 -19.29
N LEU A 198 12.66 30.08 -18.06
CA LEU A 198 13.83 29.28 -17.76
C LEU A 198 13.80 27.96 -18.54
N ASN A 199 14.84 27.70 -19.35
CA ASN A 199 14.89 26.54 -20.25
C ASN A 199 14.65 25.22 -19.52
N THR A 200 15.26 25.02 -18.34
CA THR A 200 15.07 23.81 -17.50
C THR A 200 13.65 23.69 -16.94
N PHE A 201 12.96 24.81 -16.69
CA PHE A 201 11.56 24.81 -16.27
C PHE A 201 10.63 24.45 -17.43
N VAL A 202 10.80 25.11 -18.58
CA VAL A 202 9.98 24.87 -19.77
C VAL A 202 10.08 23.41 -20.23
N ASN A 203 11.30 22.88 -20.31
CA ASN A 203 11.59 21.55 -20.83
C ASN A 203 11.44 20.42 -19.79
N ASN A 204 11.10 20.70 -18.52
CA ASN A 204 10.81 19.66 -17.55
C ASN A 204 9.46 18.98 -17.86
N SER A 205 9.48 18.01 -18.76
CA SER A 205 8.29 17.25 -19.17
C SER A 205 7.85 16.18 -18.19
N LEU A 206 8.68 15.84 -17.22
CA LEU A 206 8.38 14.80 -16.23
C LEU A 206 7.65 15.36 -15.00
N ALA A 207 7.72 16.67 -14.73
CA ALA A 207 6.97 17.28 -13.65
C ALA A 207 5.46 17.11 -13.87
N ASN A 208 4.74 16.71 -12.82
CA ASN A 208 3.28 16.59 -12.88
C ASN A 208 2.63 17.98 -13.00
N GLU A 209 3.20 18.97 -12.31
CA GLU A 209 2.78 20.35 -12.38
C GLU A 209 3.99 21.29 -12.40
N LYS A 210 3.83 22.44 -13.03
CA LYS A 210 4.77 23.56 -13.03
C LYS A 210 4.01 24.83 -12.68
N ARG A 211 4.46 25.58 -11.68
CA ARG A 211 3.80 26.80 -11.22
C ARG A 211 4.79 27.94 -11.15
N ILE A 212 4.41 29.07 -11.74
CA ILE A 212 5.15 30.33 -11.56
C ILE A 212 4.69 30.92 -10.24
N ILE A 213 5.65 31.25 -9.39
CA ILE A 213 5.43 31.79 -8.05
C ILE A 213 6.31 33.00 -7.82
N ASP A 214 5.96 33.80 -6.83
CA ASP A 214 6.88 34.79 -6.25
C ASP A 214 7.43 34.22 -4.96
N TYR A 215 8.77 34.17 -4.84
CA TYR A 215 9.44 33.61 -3.67
C TYR A 215 9.20 34.41 -2.38
N GLU A 216 8.83 35.70 -2.50
CA GLU A 216 8.52 36.55 -1.33
C GLU A 216 7.19 36.10 -0.64
N PHE A 217 6.34 35.39 -1.35
CA PHE A 217 5.01 34.96 -0.85
C PHE A 217 4.90 33.45 -0.62
N ILE A 218 6.00 32.73 -0.52
CA ILE A 218 5.98 31.32 -0.08
C ILE A 218 5.92 31.27 1.44
N ASN A 219 4.73 31.03 1.98
CA ASN A 219 4.49 30.76 3.41
C ASN A 219 4.17 29.30 3.64
#